data_9f725ef880bc9934e601e2106e174bc1
#
_entry.id   9f725ef880bc9934e601e2106e174bc1
#
_cell.length_a   1.000
_cell.length_b   1.000
_cell.length_c   1.000
_cell.angle_alpha   90.00
_cell.angle_beta   90.00
_cell.angle_gamma   90.00
#
_symmetry.space_group_name_H-M   'P 1'
#
loop_
_entity.id
_entity.type
_entity.pdbx_description
1 polymer ?
#
loop_
_entity_poly.entity_id
_entity_poly.type
_entity_poly.pdbx_seq_one_letter_code
_entity_poly.pdbx_strand_id
1 'polypeptide(L)'
;DIVAKMQSVISEELKWQLQEKVGRDYPDYLIACVGGGSNAAGTIYHYIDDERVQIYLAEAAGHGIDTNYTAATMHCGTEGIIHGARTLVMQTEDGQIEEAFTISAGLDYPGIGPMHADLATRGRSHVLAIKDDEAIYAGYELTRMEGIIPAIESAHAVAALKKMKFKKDDVVVLTVSGRGDKDVETYLSHKEMAGEYGNF
;
A
#
# COMPACT_ATOMS: atom_id res chain seq x y z
N ASP A 1 -5.78 -10.65 13.92
CA ASP A 1 -4.90 -10.45 15.09
C ASP A 1 -3.56 -11.20 15.01
N ILE A 2 -3.54 -12.52 14.73
CA ILE A 2 -2.30 -13.32 14.75
C ILE A 2 -1.27 -12.77 13.76
N VAL A 3 -1.65 -12.57 12.50
CA VAL A 3 -0.76 -12.06 11.45
C VAL A 3 -0.24 -10.66 11.81
N ALA A 4 -1.12 -9.75 12.22
CA ALA A 4 -0.73 -8.40 12.64
C ALA A 4 0.29 -8.44 13.79
N LYS A 5 0.07 -9.32 14.77
CA LYS A 5 0.95 -9.49 15.92
C LYS A 5 2.31 -10.10 15.55
N MET A 6 2.34 -11.06 14.62
CA MET A 6 3.60 -11.63 14.12
C MET A 6 4.39 -10.63 13.27
N GLN A 7 3.71 -9.82 12.47
CA GLN A 7 4.33 -8.78 11.63
C GLN A 7 4.70 -7.51 12.42
N SER A 8 4.23 -7.36 13.64
CA SER A 8 4.43 -6.14 14.44
C SER A 8 5.89 -5.86 14.81
N VAL A 9 6.77 -6.82 14.61
CA VAL A 9 8.23 -6.61 14.72
C VAL A 9 8.69 -5.43 13.84
N ILE A 10 8.02 -5.19 12.70
CA ILE A 10 8.33 -4.04 11.83
C ILE A 10 8.15 -2.74 12.59
N SER A 11 6.98 -2.52 13.19
CA SER A 11 6.70 -1.28 13.93
C SER A 11 7.41 -1.21 15.30
N GLU A 12 7.76 -2.34 15.90
CA GLU A 12 8.59 -2.40 17.09
C GLU A 12 10.01 -1.90 16.79
N GLU A 13 10.62 -2.40 15.72
CA GLU A 13 11.94 -1.95 15.28
C GLU A 13 11.95 -0.49 14.82
N LEU A 14 10.89 -0.02 14.18
CA LEU A 14 10.76 1.38 13.80
C LEU A 14 10.91 2.33 14.99
N LYS A 15 10.40 1.99 16.16
CA LYS A 15 10.50 2.86 17.36
C LYS A 15 11.94 3.16 17.74
N TRP A 16 12.77 2.14 17.88
CA TRP A 16 14.16 2.35 18.28
C TRP A 16 15.00 2.94 17.13
N GLN A 17 14.71 2.56 15.88
CA GLN A 17 15.40 3.14 14.72
C GLN A 17 15.10 4.62 14.56
N LEU A 18 13.85 5.04 14.74
CA LEU A 18 13.46 6.45 14.72
C LEU A 18 14.06 7.21 15.88
N GLN A 19 14.06 6.64 17.08
CA GLN A 19 14.71 7.26 18.24
C GLN A 19 16.21 7.52 17.98
N GLU A 20 16.90 6.58 17.35
CA GLU A 20 18.30 6.72 17.00
C GLU A 20 18.54 7.76 15.90
N LYS A 21 17.71 7.78 14.86
CA LYS A 21 17.92 8.61 13.67
C LYS A 21 17.40 10.03 13.79
N VAL A 22 16.26 10.22 14.44
CA VAL A 22 15.55 11.51 14.49
C VAL A 22 15.20 11.98 15.90
N GLY A 23 15.62 11.25 16.95
CA GLY A 23 15.44 11.65 18.35
C GLY A 23 14.03 11.47 18.91
N ARG A 24 13.14 10.77 18.20
CA ARG A 24 11.77 10.42 18.63
C ARG A 24 11.38 9.05 18.12
N ASP A 25 10.50 8.34 18.81
CA ASP A 25 10.10 6.97 18.53
C ASP A 25 8.89 6.84 17.60
N TYR A 26 8.45 7.94 16.99
CA TYR A 26 7.30 7.98 16.09
C TYR A 26 7.59 8.86 14.85
N PRO A 27 7.03 8.53 13.67
CA PRO A 27 7.06 9.38 12.49
C PRO A 27 5.84 10.30 12.46
N ASP A 28 5.81 11.25 11.53
CA ASP A 28 4.60 12.02 11.23
C ASP A 28 3.69 11.21 10.28
N TYR A 29 4.28 10.44 9.36
CA TYR A 29 3.54 9.65 8.38
C TYR A 29 4.06 8.22 8.30
N LEU A 30 3.13 7.26 8.27
CA LEU A 30 3.38 5.87 7.91
C LEU A 30 2.66 5.56 6.60
N ILE A 31 3.39 5.00 5.63
CA ILE A 31 2.86 4.67 4.31
C ILE A 31 3.18 3.21 4.01
N ALA A 32 2.18 2.43 3.64
CA ALA A 32 2.35 1.05 3.20
C ALA A 32 1.36 0.71 2.07
N CYS A 33 1.74 -0.22 1.19
CA CYS A 33 0.78 -0.80 0.26
C CYS A 33 -0.16 -1.78 0.98
N VAL A 34 -1.37 -1.92 0.48
CA VAL A 34 -2.39 -2.76 1.08
C VAL A 34 -3.18 -3.55 0.03
N GLY A 35 -3.18 -4.86 0.19
CA GLY A 35 -4.07 -5.82 -0.42
C GLY A 35 -4.66 -6.65 0.71
N GLY A 36 -4.20 -7.88 0.98
CA GLY A 36 -4.52 -8.61 2.20
C GLY A 36 -4.10 -7.89 3.49
N GLY A 37 -3.05 -7.05 3.42
CA GLY A 37 -2.70 -6.06 4.42
C GLY A 37 -1.72 -6.52 5.51
N SER A 38 -1.01 -7.65 5.35
CA SER A 38 -0.10 -8.13 6.38
C SER A 38 1.09 -7.19 6.64
N ASN A 39 1.75 -6.68 5.59
CA ASN A 39 2.84 -5.70 5.72
C ASN A 39 2.35 -4.40 6.36
N ALA A 40 1.22 -3.89 5.90
CA ALA A 40 0.61 -2.68 6.43
C ALA A 40 0.26 -2.85 7.92
N ALA A 41 -0.33 -4.00 8.30
CA ALA A 41 -0.63 -4.32 9.69
C ALA A 41 0.63 -4.30 10.57
N GLY A 42 1.73 -4.91 10.10
CA GLY A 42 3.00 -4.91 10.82
C GLY A 42 3.60 -3.51 10.97
N THR A 43 3.53 -2.70 9.91
CA THR A 43 4.05 -1.34 9.91
C THR A 43 3.32 -0.43 10.91
N ILE A 44 1.99 -0.55 11.00
CA ILE A 44 1.16 0.37 11.80
C ILE A 44 0.85 -0.13 13.21
N TYR A 45 1.11 -1.39 13.53
CA TYR A 45 0.61 -2.07 14.74
C TYR A 45 0.78 -1.27 16.03
N HIS A 46 1.97 -0.76 16.31
CA HIS A 46 2.27 -0.01 17.52
C HIS A 46 1.93 1.48 17.43
N TYR A 47 1.37 1.93 16.30
CA TYR A 47 0.99 3.33 16.05
C TYR A 47 -0.50 3.50 15.81
N ILE A 48 -1.31 2.42 15.90
CA ILE A 48 -2.75 2.46 15.63
C ILE A 48 -3.45 3.49 16.52
N ASP A 49 -3.10 3.55 17.79
CA ASP A 49 -3.71 4.45 18.77
C ASP A 49 -2.91 5.76 18.97
N ASP A 50 -1.83 5.97 18.23
CA ASP A 50 -1.03 7.19 18.32
C ASP A 50 -1.53 8.24 17.32
N GLU A 51 -2.35 9.18 17.80
CA GLU A 51 -2.95 10.25 16.97
C GLU A 51 -1.93 11.20 16.34
N ARG A 52 -0.67 11.21 16.82
CA ARG A 52 0.41 12.02 16.23
C ARG A 52 0.83 11.49 14.87
N VAL A 53 0.58 10.20 14.59
CA VAL A 53 1.02 9.51 13.39
C VAL A 53 -0.13 9.43 12.37
N GLN A 54 0.09 9.99 11.19
CA GLN A 54 -0.85 9.86 10.07
C GLN A 54 -0.58 8.56 9.32
N ILE A 55 -1.61 7.73 9.12
CA ILE A 55 -1.50 6.43 8.45
C ILE A 55 -2.09 6.53 7.05
N TYR A 56 -1.30 6.17 6.04
CA TYR A 56 -1.71 6.12 4.65
C TYR A 56 -1.54 4.72 4.08
N LEU A 57 -2.59 4.20 3.47
CA LEU A 57 -2.63 2.89 2.84
C LEU A 57 -2.81 3.07 1.33
N ALA A 58 -1.86 2.55 0.54
CA ALA A 58 -1.90 2.59 -0.91
C ALA A 58 -2.48 1.27 -1.44
N GLU A 59 -3.68 1.32 -2.03
CA GLU A 59 -4.28 0.17 -2.70
C GLU A 59 -4.14 0.28 -4.22
N ALA A 60 -4.13 -0.87 -4.91
CA ALA A 60 -3.98 -0.92 -6.35
C ALA A 60 -5.30 -0.58 -7.05
N ALA A 61 -5.29 0.44 -7.86
CA ALA A 61 -6.45 0.86 -8.65
C ALA A 61 -6.41 0.37 -10.10
N GLY A 62 -5.44 -0.48 -10.46
CA GLY A 62 -5.34 -1.01 -11.81
C GLY A 62 -5.36 0.09 -12.88
N HIS A 63 -6.38 0.13 -13.71
CA HIS A 63 -6.59 1.20 -14.69
C HIS A 63 -7.34 2.42 -14.11
N GLY A 64 -7.86 2.31 -12.89
CA GLY A 64 -8.57 3.39 -12.19
C GLY A 64 -9.85 2.91 -11.51
N ILE A 65 -10.24 3.61 -10.44
CA ILE A 65 -11.45 3.30 -9.64
C ILE A 65 -12.77 3.51 -10.42
N ASP A 66 -12.72 4.24 -11.52
CA ASP A 66 -13.88 4.49 -12.39
C ASP A 66 -14.01 3.43 -13.50
N THR A 67 -13.22 2.36 -13.44
CA THR A 67 -13.21 1.29 -14.42
C THR A 67 -13.55 -0.06 -13.78
N ASN A 68 -13.87 -1.06 -14.61
CA ASN A 68 -14.05 -2.44 -14.13
C ASN A 68 -12.69 -3.17 -13.94
N TYR A 69 -11.57 -2.49 -14.16
CA TYR A 69 -10.22 -3.03 -14.05
C TYR A 69 -9.50 -2.38 -12.86
N THR A 70 -9.90 -2.74 -11.65
CA THR A 70 -9.37 -2.20 -10.40
C THR A 70 -9.30 -3.27 -9.32
N ALA A 71 -8.39 -3.12 -8.36
CA ALA A 71 -8.32 -3.92 -7.13
C ALA A 71 -8.53 -3.02 -5.87
N ALA A 72 -9.07 -1.81 -6.07
CA ALA A 72 -9.24 -0.82 -5.02
C ALA A 72 -10.45 -1.13 -4.13
N THR A 73 -10.34 -2.17 -3.32
CA THR A 73 -11.43 -2.70 -2.50
C THR A 73 -11.97 -1.69 -1.48
N MET A 74 -11.12 -0.84 -0.91
CA MET A 74 -11.60 0.16 0.07
C MET A 74 -12.32 1.34 -0.59
N HIS A 75 -12.08 1.58 -1.90
CA HIS A 75 -12.80 2.60 -2.66
C HIS A 75 -14.06 2.07 -3.33
N CYS A 76 -14.03 0.84 -3.86
CA CYS A 76 -15.07 0.29 -4.74
C CYS A 76 -15.88 -0.83 -4.07
N GLY A 77 -15.34 -1.47 -3.04
CA GLY A 77 -15.98 -2.61 -2.38
C GLY A 77 -17.11 -2.22 -1.44
N THR A 78 -17.96 -3.17 -1.17
CA THR A 78 -19.07 -3.10 -0.22
C THR A 78 -18.88 -4.12 0.90
N GLU A 79 -19.65 -3.98 1.98
CA GLU A 79 -19.57 -4.91 3.09
C GLU A 79 -20.03 -6.31 2.68
N GLY A 80 -19.18 -7.31 2.91
CA GLY A 80 -19.45 -8.69 2.53
C GLY A 80 -18.64 -9.69 3.37
N ILE A 81 -18.70 -10.96 2.96
CA ILE A 81 -17.96 -12.04 3.62
C ILE A 81 -17.06 -12.73 2.57
N ILE A 82 -15.76 -12.74 2.83
CA ILE A 82 -14.78 -13.47 2.04
C ILE A 82 -13.87 -14.28 2.97
N HIS A 83 -13.62 -15.55 2.62
CA HIS A 83 -12.82 -16.48 3.44
C HIS A 83 -13.24 -16.54 4.93
N GLY A 84 -14.54 -16.41 5.20
CA GLY A 84 -15.10 -16.44 6.56
C GLY A 84 -14.89 -15.15 7.36
N ALA A 85 -14.37 -14.09 6.77
CA ALA A 85 -14.21 -12.80 7.42
C ALA A 85 -15.21 -11.77 6.85
N ARG A 86 -15.87 -11.03 7.73
CA ARG A 86 -16.68 -9.86 7.36
C ARG A 86 -15.74 -8.67 7.15
N THR A 87 -15.80 -8.09 5.95
CA THR A 87 -14.91 -7.01 5.54
C THR A 87 -15.50 -6.27 4.33
N LEU A 88 -14.73 -5.37 3.71
CA LEU A 88 -15.05 -4.82 2.40
C LEU A 88 -14.62 -5.81 1.32
N VAL A 89 -15.47 -6.02 0.32
CA VAL A 89 -15.28 -6.98 -0.76
C VAL A 89 -15.76 -6.36 -2.07
N MET A 90 -15.04 -6.59 -3.15
CA MET A 90 -15.51 -6.28 -4.50
C MET A 90 -16.53 -7.33 -4.89
N GLN A 91 -17.77 -6.91 -4.99
CA GLN A 91 -18.91 -7.81 -5.25
C GLN A 91 -20.05 -7.09 -5.96
N THR A 92 -20.82 -7.87 -6.73
CA THR A 92 -22.07 -7.41 -7.36
C THR A 92 -23.14 -7.12 -6.31
N GLU A 93 -24.25 -6.49 -6.73
CA GLU A 93 -25.43 -6.26 -5.86
C GLU A 93 -26.01 -7.56 -5.30
N ASP A 94 -25.86 -8.68 -6.02
CA ASP A 94 -26.29 -10.02 -5.58
C ASP A 94 -25.26 -10.72 -4.66
N GLY A 95 -24.15 -10.05 -4.32
CA GLY A 95 -23.11 -10.57 -3.44
C GLY A 95 -22.15 -11.57 -4.09
N GLN A 96 -22.07 -11.61 -5.44
CA GLN A 96 -21.06 -12.42 -6.14
C GLN A 96 -19.75 -11.66 -6.17
N ILE A 97 -18.65 -12.35 -5.84
CA ILE A 97 -17.30 -11.80 -5.86
C ILE A 97 -16.95 -11.38 -7.30
N GLU A 98 -16.55 -10.14 -7.47
CA GLU A 98 -15.96 -9.64 -8.72
C GLU A 98 -14.46 -9.85 -8.74
N GLU A 99 -13.91 -10.08 -9.94
CA GLU A 99 -12.47 -10.22 -10.10
C GLU A 99 -11.80 -8.84 -9.89
N ALA A 100 -10.77 -8.84 -9.05
CA ALA A 100 -9.87 -7.70 -8.94
C ALA A 100 -8.96 -7.63 -10.17
N PHE A 101 -8.39 -6.46 -10.44
CA PHE A 101 -7.43 -6.29 -11.54
C PHE A 101 -6.32 -5.32 -11.17
N THR A 102 -5.10 -5.79 -11.26
CA THR A 102 -3.85 -5.00 -11.25
C THR A 102 -2.70 -5.85 -11.79
N ILE A 103 -1.67 -5.23 -12.33
CA ILE A 103 -0.41 -5.93 -12.69
C ILE A 103 0.38 -6.39 -11.48
N SER A 104 0.02 -5.97 -10.29
CA SER A 104 0.65 -6.33 -9.02
C SER A 104 0.02 -7.59 -8.46
N ALA A 105 0.63 -8.75 -8.67
CA ALA A 105 0.08 -10.04 -8.24
C ALA A 105 -0.25 -10.12 -6.74
N GLY A 106 0.51 -9.42 -5.89
CA GLY A 106 0.28 -9.42 -4.44
C GLY A 106 -0.83 -8.47 -3.97
N LEU A 107 -1.33 -7.58 -4.85
CA LEU A 107 -2.45 -6.68 -4.58
C LEU A 107 -3.71 -7.06 -5.38
N ASP A 108 -3.61 -8.04 -6.26
CA ASP A 108 -4.72 -8.54 -7.08
C ASP A 108 -5.63 -9.45 -6.25
N TYR A 109 -6.47 -8.82 -5.41
CA TYR A 109 -7.33 -9.51 -4.46
C TYR A 109 -8.61 -8.71 -4.22
N PRO A 110 -9.81 -9.33 -4.33
CA PRO A 110 -11.09 -8.64 -4.26
C PRO A 110 -11.58 -8.36 -2.83
N GLY A 111 -10.70 -8.30 -1.87
CA GLY A 111 -11.03 -8.07 -0.47
C GLY A 111 -9.93 -7.34 0.28
N ILE A 112 -10.20 -6.99 1.51
CA ILE A 112 -9.25 -6.31 2.40
C ILE A 112 -9.26 -6.95 3.79
N GLY A 113 -8.15 -6.91 4.51
CA GLY A 113 -8.12 -7.36 5.89
C GLY A 113 -9.09 -6.57 6.77
N PRO A 114 -9.92 -7.22 7.61
CA PRO A 114 -10.95 -6.55 8.42
C PRO A 114 -10.42 -5.40 9.29
N MET A 115 -9.18 -5.51 9.76
CA MET A 115 -8.53 -4.44 10.53
C MET A 115 -8.38 -3.16 9.70
N HIS A 116 -7.97 -3.27 8.43
CA HIS A 116 -7.77 -2.10 7.56
C HIS A 116 -9.10 -1.49 7.15
N ALA A 117 -10.12 -2.32 6.88
CA ALA A 117 -11.48 -1.86 6.62
C ALA A 117 -12.03 -1.04 7.81
N ASP A 118 -11.86 -1.54 9.04
CA ASP A 118 -12.26 -0.85 10.26
C ASP A 118 -11.50 0.47 10.45
N LEU A 119 -10.17 0.46 10.30
CA LEU A 119 -9.34 1.67 10.44
C LEU A 119 -9.73 2.75 9.41
N ALA A 120 -9.99 2.38 8.17
CA ALA A 120 -10.43 3.30 7.13
C ALA A 120 -11.85 3.84 7.43
N THR A 121 -12.79 2.97 7.82
CA THR A 121 -14.17 3.36 8.15
C THR A 121 -14.22 4.32 9.33
N ARG A 122 -13.37 4.13 10.33
CA ARG A 122 -13.26 5.04 11.49
C ARG A 122 -12.48 6.33 11.20
N GLY A 123 -11.94 6.48 9.99
CA GLY A 123 -11.11 7.63 9.62
C GLY A 123 -9.72 7.63 10.28
N ARG A 124 -9.27 6.49 10.82
CA ARG A 124 -7.94 6.36 11.43
C ARG A 124 -6.84 6.21 10.39
N SER A 125 -7.15 5.64 9.25
CA SER A 125 -6.24 5.56 8.10
C SER A 125 -6.85 6.25 6.88
N HIS A 126 -5.98 6.88 6.10
CA HIS A 126 -6.30 7.44 4.79
C HIS A 126 -5.97 6.41 3.71
N VAL A 127 -6.83 6.27 2.73
CA VAL A 127 -6.64 5.33 1.63
C VAL A 127 -6.37 6.08 0.34
N LEU A 128 -5.35 5.68 -0.39
CA LEU A 128 -4.97 6.24 -1.68
C LEU A 128 -5.07 5.15 -2.75
N ALA A 129 -5.91 5.38 -3.74
CA ALA A 129 -5.99 4.54 -4.93
C ALA A 129 -4.85 4.91 -5.89
N ILE A 130 -4.00 3.95 -6.21
CA ILE A 130 -2.81 4.11 -7.05
C ILE A 130 -2.97 3.26 -8.29
N LYS A 131 -2.87 3.88 -9.46
CA LYS A 131 -2.94 3.17 -10.74
C LYS A 131 -1.65 2.40 -11.04
N ASP A 132 -1.75 1.40 -11.90
CA ASP A 132 -0.60 0.58 -12.30
C ASP A 132 0.49 1.41 -12.99
N ASP A 133 0.13 2.38 -13.83
CA ASP A 133 1.09 3.29 -14.47
C ASP A 133 1.82 4.18 -13.46
N GLU A 134 1.12 4.68 -12.44
CA GLU A 134 1.71 5.44 -11.34
C GLU A 134 2.72 4.59 -10.55
N ALA A 135 2.38 3.33 -10.30
CA ALA A 135 3.24 2.39 -9.58
C ALA A 135 4.49 2.03 -10.39
N ILE A 136 4.35 1.70 -11.68
CA ILE A 136 5.49 1.42 -12.56
C ILE A 136 6.41 2.63 -12.63
N TYR A 137 5.86 3.83 -12.86
CA TYR A 137 6.65 5.07 -12.87
C TYR A 137 7.45 5.24 -11.57
N ALA A 138 6.81 5.10 -10.42
CA ALA A 138 7.45 5.26 -9.12
C ALA A 138 8.51 4.18 -8.85
N GLY A 139 8.31 2.96 -9.31
CA GLY A 139 9.29 1.87 -9.22
C GLY A 139 10.56 2.17 -10.00
N TYR A 140 10.44 2.67 -11.24
CA TYR A 140 11.57 3.11 -12.04
C TYR A 140 12.28 4.33 -11.42
N GLU A 141 11.52 5.31 -10.94
CA GLU A 141 12.06 6.48 -10.27
C GLU A 141 12.91 6.09 -9.05
N LEU A 142 12.38 5.26 -8.15
CA LEU A 142 13.11 4.75 -6.98
C LEU A 142 14.37 4.00 -7.39
N THR A 143 14.26 3.15 -8.41
CA THR A 143 15.40 2.37 -8.92
C THR A 143 16.52 3.30 -9.42
N ARG A 144 16.18 4.34 -10.16
CA ARG A 144 17.18 5.29 -10.70
C ARG A 144 17.78 6.21 -9.64
N MET A 145 16.97 6.63 -8.66
CA MET A 145 17.43 7.56 -7.62
C MET A 145 18.19 6.87 -6.49
N GLU A 146 17.75 5.68 -6.07
CA GLU A 146 18.26 5.01 -4.85
C GLU A 146 18.94 3.66 -5.14
N GLY A 147 18.87 3.16 -6.38
CA GLY A 147 19.40 1.83 -6.72
C GLY A 147 18.59 0.66 -6.14
N ILE A 148 17.34 0.92 -5.74
CA ILE A 148 16.44 -0.07 -5.16
C ILE A 148 15.37 -0.44 -6.18
N ILE A 149 15.31 -1.70 -6.60
CA ILE A 149 14.21 -2.24 -7.41
C ILE A 149 13.12 -2.73 -6.44
N PRO A 150 12.02 -1.99 -6.24
CA PRO A 150 10.94 -2.44 -5.35
C PRO A 150 10.08 -3.51 -6.02
N ALA A 151 9.45 -4.38 -5.24
CA ALA A 151 8.31 -5.13 -5.73
C ALA A 151 7.22 -4.17 -6.23
N ILE A 152 6.43 -4.55 -7.24
CA ILE A 152 5.37 -3.69 -7.79
C ILE A 152 4.36 -3.32 -6.70
N GLU A 153 4.09 -4.21 -5.77
CA GLU A 153 3.30 -3.93 -4.57
C GLU A 153 3.85 -2.73 -3.80
N SER A 154 5.15 -2.74 -3.52
CA SER A 154 5.81 -1.65 -2.79
C SER A 154 5.88 -0.36 -3.61
N ALA A 155 5.96 -0.47 -4.94
CA ALA A 155 5.95 0.68 -5.83
C ALA A 155 4.63 1.48 -5.72
N HIS A 156 3.50 0.84 -5.42
CA HIS A 156 2.24 1.53 -5.09
C HIS A 156 2.40 2.44 -3.87
N ALA A 157 3.09 1.96 -2.82
CA ALA A 157 3.37 2.81 -1.66
C ALA A 157 4.30 3.98 -2.01
N VAL A 158 5.30 3.76 -2.87
CA VAL A 158 6.19 4.85 -3.35
C VAL A 158 5.40 5.88 -4.17
N ALA A 159 4.52 5.44 -5.06
CA ALA A 159 3.68 6.32 -5.85
C ALA A 159 2.75 7.21 -5.00
N ALA A 160 2.33 6.71 -3.84
CA ALA A 160 1.51 7.48 -2.91
C ALA A 160 2.17 8.80 -2.47
N LEU A 161 3.51 8.86 -2.39
CA LEU A 161 4.25 10.07 -2.06
C LEU A 161 3.91 11.24 -2.98
N LYS A 162 3.65 10.98 -4.27
CA LYS A 162 3.31 12.02 -5.25
C LYS A 162 1.91 12.62 -5.07
N LYS A 163 1.03 11.90 -4.35
CA LYS A 163 -0.33 12.36 -4.02
C LYS A 163 -0.38 13.11 -2.69
N MET A 164 0.72 13.19 -1.97
CA MET A 164 0.81 13.76 -0.63
C MET A 164 1.62 15.06 -0.63
N LYS A 165 1.42 15.86 0.40
CA LYS A 165 2.20 17.10 0.64
C LYS A 165 2.81 17.01 2.03
N PHE A 166 4.11 17.18 2.09
CA PHE A 166 4.89 17.14 3.33
C PHE A 166 5.47 18.50 3.66
N LYS A 167 5.68 18.78 4.94
CA LYS A 167 6.48 19.88 5.42
C LYS A 167 7.95 19.47 5.43
N LYS A 168 8.85 20.45 5.45
CA LYS A 168 10.30 20.22 5.39
C LYS A 168 10.83 19.30 6.49
N ASP A 169 10.26 19.37 7.67
CA ASP A 169 10.74 18.65 8.85
C ASP A 169 9.88 17.43 9.21
N ASP A 170 8.93 17.07 8.34
CA ASP A 170 8.12 15.86 8.53
C ASP A 170 8.98 14.61 8.36
N VAL A 171 8.81 13.67 9.28
CA VAL A 171 9.42 12.35 9.22
C VAL A 171 8.45 11.38 8.58
N VAL A 172 8.79 10.89 7.41
CA VAL A 172 7.97 9.96 6.63
C VAL A 172 8.61 8.58 6.65
N VAL A 173 7.88 7.58 7.09
CA VAL A 173 8.27 6.18 6.98
C VAL A 173 7.42 5.50 5.92
N LEU A 174 8.08 4.97 4.90
CA LEU A 174 7.46 4.21 3.83
C LEU A 174 7.99 2.78 3.86
N THR A 175 7.09 1.81 3.87
CA THR A 175 7.45 0.39 3.88
C THR A 175 7.69 -0.12 2.47
N VAL A 176 8.97 -0.41 2.13
CA VAL A 176 9.32 -1.18 0.95
C VAL A 176 9.27 -2.65 1.33
N SER A 177 8.08 -3.24 1.23
CA SER A 177 7.76 -4.55 1.78
C SER A 177 8.26 -5.74 0.96
N GLY A 178 8.72 -5.51 -0.27
CA GLY A 178 9.20 -6.56 -1.14
C GLY A 178 10.25 -6.10 -2.15
N ARG A 179 11.04 -7.08 -2.61
CA ARG A 179 12.09 -6.91 -3.62
C ARG A 179 11.52 -7.09 -5.02
N GLY A 180 12.05 -6.36 -6.00
CA GLY A 180 11.54 -6.32 -7.38
C GLY A 180 12.24 -7.24 -8.36
N ASP A 181 13.22 -8.04 -7.94
CA ASP A 181 13.89 -9.01 -8.82
C ASP A 181 12.92 -10.06 -9.40
N LYS A 182 11.85 -10.37 -8.68
CA LYS A 182 10.75 -11.22 -9.16
C LYS A 182 9.87 -10.54 -10.22
N ASP A 183 9.88 -9.21 -10.30
CA ASP A 183 8.98 -8.39 -11.11
C ASP A 183 9.68 -7.74 -12.31
N VAL A 184 10.95 -8.06 -12.57
CA VAL A 184 11.74 -7.46 -13.65
C VAL A 184 11.07 -7.62 -15.02
N GLU A 185 10.49 -8.78 -15.30
CA GLU A 185 9.77 -9.02 -16.55
C GLU A 185 8.55 -8.10 -16.68
N THR A 186 7.78 -7.93 -15.59
CA THR A 186 6.63 -7.04 -15.56
C THR A 186 7.05 -5.58 -15.73
N TYR A 187 8.13 -5.14 -15.08
CA TYR A 187 8.69 -3.80 -15.30
C TYR A 187 9.09 -3.58 -16.76
N LEU A 188 9.78 -4.53 -17.37
CA LEU A 188 10.21 -4.43 -18.77
C LEU A 188 9.03 -4.43 -19.76
N SER A 189 8.02 -5.27 -19.53
CA SER A 189 6.84 -5.33 -20.40
C SER A 189 5.93 -4.09 -20.32
N HIS A 190 6.04 -3.31 -19.22
CA HIS A 190 5.27 -2.07 -19.01
C HIS A 190 6.17 -0.82 -18.95
N LYS A 191 7.36 -0.88 -19.56
CA LYS A 191 8.31 0.23 -19.49
C LYS A 191 7.80 1.57 -20.06
N GLU A 192 6.86 1.51 -21.00
CA GLU A 192 6.21 2.71 -21.55
C GLU A 192 5.43 3.50 -20.49
N MET A 193 4.93 2.84 -19.44
CA MET A 193 4.27 3.48 -18.31
C MET A 193 5.25 4.26 -17.43
N ALA A 194 6.54 3.97 -17.53
CA ALA A 194 7.58 4.67 -16.77
C ALA A 194 7.92 6.07 -17.29
N GLY A 195 7.32 6.51 -18.42
CA GLY A 195 7.60 7.82 -19.01
C GLY A 195 9.09 8.03 -19.26
N GLU A 196 9.65 9.13 -18.77
CA GLU A 196 11.07 9.45 -18.93
C GLU A 196 12.04 8.45 -18.26
N TYR A 197 11.60 7.75 -17.22
CA TYR A 197 12.41 6.74 -16.53
C TYR A 197 12.47 5.40 -17.27
N GLY A 198 11.58 5.14 -18.22
CA GLY A 198 11.59 3.94 -19.06
C GLY A 198 12.54 4.03 -20.28
N ASN A 199 13.12 5.17 -20.56
CA ASN A 199 14.06 5.36 -21.66
C ASN A 199 15.49 5.09 -21.17
N PHE A 200 16.07 3.98 -21.64
CA PHE A 200 17.46 3.58 -21.43
C PHE A 200 18.26 3.78 -22.71
#